data_0c4357c9f1fc46f3ef2754143e5a703f
#
_entry.id   0c4357c9f1fc46f3ef2754143e5a703f
#
_cell.length_a   1.000
_cell.length_b   1.000
_cell.length_c   1.000
_cell.angle_alpha   90.00
_cell.angle_beta   90.00
_cell.angle_gamma   90.00
#
_symmetry.space_group_name_H-M   'P 1'
#
loop_
_entity.id
_entity.type
_entity.pdbx_description
1 polymer ?
#
loop_
_entity_poly.entity_id
_entity_poly.type
_entity_poly.pdbx_seq_one_letter_code
_entity_poly.pdbx_strand_id
1 'polypeptide(L)'
;MALKKRAGGVKTAARRKSKAGKAREPEREYSHRKLIDKLGVKVGQQIAVVGVDDAAFLDELSARVPSFYTGVPHAPADLIFYAVEDRSDLPELKTLAALLLKTGAVWAVFPKGQGHIRDTDVIAAAKGAGLVDNKVCKFSETHTALRLCIPVAKR
;
A
#
# COMPACT_ATOMS: atom_id res chain seq x y z
N MET A 1 -9.14 36.43 1.27
CA MET A 1 -9.15 35.87 1.22
C MET A 1 -9.14 35.01 0.94
N ALA A 2 -9.00 35.04 1.11
CA ALA A 2 -8.99 34.06 1.00
C ALA A 2 -8.70 33.16 0.92
N LEU A 3 -8.65 33.29 1.05
CA LEU A 3 -8.41 32.24 1.07
C LEU A 3 -8.18 31.32 1.06
N LYS A 4 -8.20 31.43 1.09
CA LYS A 4 -8.04 30.30 1.09
C LYS A 4 -7.75 29.34 1.10
N LYS A 5 -7.78 29.45 1.14
CA LYS A 5 -7.62 28.28 1.14
C LYS A 5 -7.27 27.47 0.95
N ARG A 6 -7.33 27.77 1.01
CA ARG A 6 -7.11 26.74 0.84
C ARG A 6 -6.73 25.94 0.67
N ALA A 7 -6.87 26.56 0.74
CA ALA A 7 -6.65 25.45 0.53
C ALA A 7 -6.55 24.60 0.35
N GLY A 8 -6.68 24.96 0.58
CA GLY A 8 -6.67 23.87 0.31
C GLY A 8 -6.83 23.22 0.04
N GLY A 9 -7.05 23.60 0.20
CA GLY A 9 -7.39 22.76 -0.20
C GLY A 9 -7.67 22.38 -0.61
N VAL A 10 -7.97 22.79 -0.45
CA VAL A 10 -8.51 22.19 -0.94
C VAL A 10 -8.88 21.99 -1.50
N LYS A 11 -8.97 22.35 -1.40
CA LYS A 11 -9.47 21.89 -1.87
C LYS A 11 -9.76 21.56 -2.38
N THR A 12 -9.91 22.02 -2.19
CA THR A 12 -10.27 21.37 -2.67
C THR A 12 -10.48 21.01 -3.15
N ALA A 13 -10.74 21.46 -3.07
CA ALA A 13 -11.03 20.74 -3.56
C ALA A 13 -11.39 20.40 -3.90
N ALA A 14 -11.63 20.56 -3.74
CA ALA A 14 -12.03 19.82 -4.15
C ALA A 14 -12.51 19.64 -4.45
N ARG A 15 -12.84 19.78 -4.33
CA ARG A 15 -13.40 19.19 -4.62
C ARG A 15 -13.79 19.02 -5.13
N ARG A 16 -14.08 19.30 -5.15
CA ARG A 16 -14.57 18.80 -5.63
C ARG A 16 -15.06 18.52 -6.08
N LYS A 17 -15.38 18.60 -6.14
CA LYS A 17 -15.97 18.05 -6.61
C LYS A 17 -16.52 17.77 -6.98
N SER A 18 -16.80 18.03 -6.95
CA SER A 18 -17.52 17.57 -7.38
C SER A 18 -18.20 17.43 -7.75
N LYS A 19 -18.44 17.50 -8.28
CA LYS A 19 -19.26 17.48 -8.81
C LYS A 19 -20.03 17.06 -9.20
N ALA A 20 -19.94 17.85 -9.00
CA ALA A 20 -21.04 17.68 -9.51
C ALA A 20 -21.68 16.50 -9.85
N GLY A 21 -22.51 16.32 -9.45
CA GLY A 21 -23.17 15.14 -9.51
C GLY A 21 -23.26 14.48 -10.74
N LYS A 22 -22.86 14.40 -11.60
CA LYS A 22 -23.11 13.68 -12.65
C LYS A 22 -23.09 12.31 -12.49
N ALA A 23 -23.83 11.64 -13.10
CA ALA A 23 -23.87 10.23 -13.09
C ALA A 23 -22.62 9.71 -13.65
N ARG A 24 -21.90 8.97 -12.85
CA ARG A 24 -20.72 8.42 -13.28
C ARG A 24 -20.84 7.00 -13.33
N GLU A 25 -20.14 6.38 -14.21
CA GLU A 25 -20.11 4.94 -14.29
C GLU A 25 -19.33 4.41 -13.11
N PRO A 26 -19.85 3.38 -12.45
CA PRO A 26 -19.18 2.86 -11.26
C PRO A 26 -17.74 2.46 -11.49
N GLU A 27 -17.43 1.84 -12.60
CA GLU A 27 -16.06 1.42 -12.80
C GLU A 27 -15.14 2.59 -13.02
N ARG A 28 -15.64 3.71 -13.55
CA ARG A 28 -14.83 4.88 -13.67
C ARG A 28 -14.48 5.42 -12.31
N GLU A 29 -15.45 5.54 -11.42
CA GLU A 29 -15.17 6.01 -10.09
C GLU A 29 -14.19 5.08 -9.38
N TYR A 30 -14.37 3.79 -9.57
CA TYR A 30 -13.49 2.85 -8.93
C TYR A 30 -12.04 3.01 -9.42
N SER A 31 -11.85 3.20 -10.70
CA SER A 31 -10.51 3.32 -11.25
C SER A 31 -9.82 4.61 -10.83
N HIS A 32 -10.59 5.60 -10.34
CA HIS A 32 -10.03 6.85 -9.89
C HIS A 32 -9.86 6.91 -8.37
N ARG A 33 -10.08 5.79 -7.68
CA ARG A 33 -9.84 5.77 -6.25
C ARG A 33 -8.37 6.04 -5.98
N LYS A 34 -8.13 6.75 -4.87
CA LYS A 34 -6.76 7.01 -4.48
C LYS A 34 -6.03 5.72 -4.17
N LEU A 35 -4.73 5.74 -4.42
CA LEU A 35 -3.91 4.57 -4.13
C LEU A 35 -4.05 4.15 -2.67
N ILE A 36 -4.06 5.10 -1.75
CA ILE A 36 -4.13 4.79 -0.33
C ILE A 36 -5.41 4.03 0.02
N ASP A 37 -6.51 4.32 -0.68
CA ASP A 37 -7.76 3.59 -0.48
C ASP A 37 -7.68 2.18 -1.05
N LYS A 38 -7.05 2.05 -2.22
CA LYS A 38 -6.89 0.73 -2.83
C LYS A 38 -6.03 -0.19 -1.98
N LEU A 39 -5.08 0.38 -1.26
CA LEU A 39 -4.19 -0.37 -0.40
C LEU A 39 -4.82 -0.70 0.95
N GLY A 40 -6.00 -0.19 1.22
CA GLY A 40 -6.73 -0.52 2.43
C GLY A 40 -6.23 0.17 3.68
N VAL A 41 -5.59 1.33 3.53
CA VAL A 41 -5.07 2.07 4.68
C VAL A 41 -6.20 2.81 5.37
N LYS A 42 -6.32 2.60 6.68
CA LYS A 42 -7.35 3.23 7.49
C LYS A 42 -6.75 3.91 8.69
N VAL A 43 -7.44 4.93 9.17
CA VAL A 43 -7.04 5.64 10.38
C VAL A 43 -6.99 4.65 11.53
N GLY A 44 -5.96 4.76 12.34
CA GLY A 44 -5.83 3.92 13.53
C GLY A 44 -5.02 2.65 13.34
N GLN A 45 -4.62 2.35 12.11
CA GLN A 45 -3.81 1.16 11.87
C GLN A 45 -2.34 1.42 12.21
N GLN A 46 -1.67 0.34 12.62
CA GLN A 46 -0.23 0.35 12.83
C GLN A 46 0.42 0.02 11.49
N ILE A 47 1.17 0.96 10.95
CA ILE A 47 1.72 0.84 9.61
C ILE A 47 3.22 1.03 9.63
N ALA A 48 3.91 0.25 8.80
CA ALA A 48 5.36 0.38 8.61
C ALA A 48 5.65 0.50 7.12
N VAL A 49 6.64 1.33 6.79
CA VAL A 49 7.09 1.51 5.42
C VAL A 49 8.58 1.15 5.38
N VAL A 50 8.89 0.08 4.68
CA VAL A 50 10.24 -0.47 4.64
C VAL A 50 10.80 -0.31 3.22
N GLY A 51 11.54 0.75 3.01
CA GLY A 51 12.22 0.96 1.74
C GLY A 51 11.41 1.60 0.62
N VAL A 52 10.13 1.83 0.83
CA VAL A 52 9.29 2.47 -0.20
C VAL A 52 9.46 3.99 -0.07
N ASP A 53 9.95 4.61 -1.12
CA ASP A 53 10.24 6.04 -1.08
C ASP A 53 9.47 6.86 -2.12
N ASP A 54 8.36 6.35 -2.60
CA ASP A 54 7.50 7.05 -3.55
C ASP A 54 6.86 8.25 -2.87
N ALA A 55 7.18 9.46 -3.33
CA ALA A 55 6.72 10.67 -2.67
C ALA A 55 5.20 10.82 -2.67
N ALA A 56 4.55 10.48 -3.76
CA ALA A 56 3.09 10.60 -3.83
C ALA A 56 2.42 9.65 -2.85
N PHE A 57 2.93 8.44 -2.75
CA PHE A 57 2.40 7.46 -1.80
C PHE A 57 2.61 7.95 -0.36
N LEU A 58 3.80 8.42 -0.05
CA LEU A 58 4.11 8.87 1.31
C LEU A 58 3.26 10.07 1.71
N ASP A 59 3.00 10.98 0.76
CA ASP A 59 2.13 12.12 1.03
C ASP A 59 0.71 11.67 1.35
N GLU A 60 0.17 10.74 0.58
CA GLU A 60 -1.17 10.22 0.84
C GLU A 60 -1.22 9.48 2.16
N LEU A 61 -0.19 8.71 2.46
CA LEU A 61 -0.13 7.97 3.71
C LEU A 61 -0.08 8.91 4.90
N SER A 62 0.76 9.94 4.83
CA SER A 62 0.88 10.92 5.91
C SER A 62 -0.42 11.68 6.15
N ALA A 63 -1.18 11.91 5.09
CA ALA A 63 -2.47 12.60 5.21
C ALA A 63 -3.51 11.70 5.89
N ARG A 64 -3.39 10.39 5.76
CA ARG A 64 -4.36 9.46 6.33
C ARG A 64 -3.97 9.00 7.73
N VAL A 65 -2.68 8.76 7.96
CA VAL A 65 -2.18 8.19 9.21
C VAL A 65 -1.18 9.16 9.81
N PRO A 66 -1.42 9.67 11.02
CA PRO A 66 -0.54 10.71 11.59
C PRO A 66 0.88 10.23 11.85
N SER A 67 1.07 8.95 12.10
CA SER A 67 2.42 8.44 12.29
C SER A 67 2.50 6.99 11.84
N PHE A 68 3.66 6.59 11.38
CA PHE A 68 3.93 5.21 10.97
C PHE A 68 5.43 4.96 11.12
N TYR A 69 5.78 3.68 11.21
CA TYR A 69 7.19 3.32 11.28
C TYR A 69 7.85 3.50 9.93
N THR A 70 9.06 4.04 9.94
CA THR A 70 9.90 4.09 8.76
C THR A 70 10.98 3.06 9.00
N GLY A 71 10.92 1.95 8.27
CA GLY A 71 11.78 0.82 8.50
C GLY A 71 11.05 -0.29 9.23
N VAL A 72 11.78 -1.30 9.67
CA VAL A 72 11.19 -2.45 10.31
C VAL A 72 10.51 -2.03 11.61
N PRO A 73 9.23 -2.40 11.82
CA PRO A 73 8.52 -1.93 12.99
C PRO A 73 8.99 -2.61 14.27
N HIS A 74 8.83 -1.91 15.39
CA HIS A 74 9.17 -2.43 16.70
C HIS A 74 8.03 -3.16 17.37
N ALA A 75 6.86 -3.15 16.77
CA ALA A 75 5.66 -3.77 17.30
C ALA A 75 4.86 -4.36 16.14
N PRO A 76 3.94 -5.29 16.44
CA PRO A 76 3.13 -5.87 15.36
C PRO A 76 2.38 -4.81 14.57
N ALA A 77 2.29 -5.02 13.28
CA ALA A 77 1.69 -4.04 12.38
C ALA A 77 0.49 -4.61 11.65
N ASP A 78 -0.43 -3.71 11.28
CA ASP A 78 -1.56 -4.06 10.43
C ASP A 78 -1.14 -4.14 8.97
N LEU A 79 -0.32 -3.21 8.53
CA LEU A 79 0.16 -3.18 7.16
C LEU A 79 1.64 -2.84 7.13
N ILE A 80 2.39 -3.56 6.32
CA ILE A 80 3.80 -3.28 6.10
C ILE A 80 3.98 -3.11 4.59
N PHE A 81 4.46 -1.94 4.18
CA PHE A 81 4.76 -1.68 2.77
C PHE A 81 6.25 -1.92 2.58
N TYR A 82 6.59 -2.94 1.80
CA TYR A 82 7.97 -3.36 1.65
C TYR A 82 8.42 -3.28 0.20
N ALA A 83 9.50 -2.54 -0.04
CA ALA A 83 10.06 -2.42 -1.40
C ALA A 83 10.89 -3.66 -1.72
N VAL A 84 10.51 -4.35 -2.79
CA VAL A 84 11.22 -5.52 -3.28
C VAL A 84 11.77 -5.15 -4.65
N GLU A 85 13.02 -4.68 -4.69
CA GLU A 85 13.61 -4.22 -5.94
C GLU A 85 14.31 -5.35 -6.71
N ASP A 86 14.76 -6.38 -5.99
CA ASP A 86 15.32 -7.55 -6.66
C ASP A 86 15.16 -8.77 -5.73
N ARG A 87 15.65 -9.92 -6.21
CA ARG A 87 15.44 -11.16 -5.49
C ARG A 87 16.13 -11.20 -4.14
N SER A 88 17.16 -10.43 -3.94
CA SER A 88 17.86 -10.42 -2.65
C SER A 88 17.00 -9.81 -1.53
N ASP A 89 15.94 -9.11 -1.89
CA ASP A 89 15.01 -8.54 -0.90
C ASP A 89 13.96 -9.55 -0.43
N LEU A 90 13.78 -10.63 -1.17
CA LEU A 90 12.70 -11.58 -0.87
C LEU A 90 12.80 -12.29 0.49
N PRO A 91 13.99 -12.70 0.94
CA PRO A 91 14.09 -13.41 2.23
C PRO A 91 13.57 -12.60 3.41
N GLU A 92 13.59 -11.28 3.32
CA GLU A 92 13.11 -10.43 4.41
C GLU A 92 11.62 -10.60 4.66
N LEU A 93 10.88 -11.10 3.67
CA LEU A 93 9.44 -11.34 3.85
C LEU A 93 9.15 -12.23 5.06
N LYS A 94 10.01 -13.18 5.35
CA LYS A 94 9.82 -14.06 6.48
C LYS A 94 9.91 -13.28 7.80
N THR A 95 10.87 -12.36 7.89
CA THR A 95 11.01 -11.51 9.07
C THR A 95 9.81 -10.61 9.24
N LEU A 96 9.35 -10.00 8.14
CA LEU A 96 8.22 -9.10 8.19
C LEU A 96 6.92 -9.84 8.50
N ALA A 97 6.78 -11.06 8.00
CA ALA A 97 5.59 -11.87 8.30
C ALA A 97 5.43 -12.09 9.80
N ALA A 98 6.54 -12.26 10.49
CA ALA A 98 6.51 -12.48 11.93
C ALA A 98 6.10 -11.24 12.72
N LEU A 99 6.14 -10.08 12.06
CA LEU A 99 5.77 -8.81 12.69
C LEU A 99 4.34 -8.37 12.36
N LEU A 100 3.57 -9.21 11.68
CA LEU A 100 2.20 -8.87 11.34
C LEU A 100 1.23 -9.26 12.44
N LEU A 101 0.21 -8.44 12.62
CA LEU A 101 -0.97 -8.86 13.35
C LEU A 101 -1.66 -9.94 12.53
N LYS A 102 -2.46 -10.78 13.17
CA LYS A 102 -3.07 -11.94 12.49
C LYS A 102 -3.87 -11.57 11.25
N THR A 103 -4.50 -10.41 11.27
CA THR A 103 -5.29 -9.93 10.13
C THR A 103 -4.52 -8.96 9.27
N GLY A 104 -3.23 -8.79 9.53
CA GLY A 104 -2.41 -7.84 8.80
C GLY A 104 -1.92 -8.38 7.47
N ALA A 105 -1.20 -7.54 6.76
CA ALA A 105 -0.67 -7.91 5.45
C ALA A 105 0.61 -7.14 5.14
N VAL A 106 1.45 -7.77 4.32
CA VAL A 106 2.61 -7.10 3.73
C VAL A 106 2.24 -6.78 2.29
N TRP A 107 2.40 -5.52 1.92
CA TRP A 107 2.28 -5.11 0.52
C TRP A 107 3.70 -5.11 -0.06
N ALA A 108 3.98 -6.08 -0.90
CA ALA A 108 5.28 -6.14 -1.58
C ALA A 108 5.19 -5.25 -2.82
N VAL A 109 5.99 -4.20 -2.84
CA VAL A 109 6.01 -3.23 -3.94
C VAL A 109 7.24 -3.54 -4.79
N PHE A 110 7.03 -3.98 -6.03
CA PHE A 110 8.12 -4.40 -6.88
C PHE A 110 7.99 -3.83 -8.27
N PRO A 111 9.11 -3.66 -9.00
CA PRO A 111 9.07 -3.08 -10.34
C PRO A 111 8.41 -4.03 -11.32
N LYS A 112 7.48 -3.52 -12.11
CA LYS A 112 6.80 -4.34 -13.08
C LYS A 112 7.55 -4.36 -14.40
N GLY A 113 7.38 -5.45 -15.13
CA GLY A 113 8.00 -5.57 -16.44
C GLY A 113 9.49 -5.80 -16.42
N GLN A 114 10.06 -6.13 -15.26
CA GLN A 114 11.49 -6.37 -15.13
C GLN A 114 11.76 -7.87 -15.09
N GLY A 115 12.77 -8.31 -15.82
CA GLY A 115 13.07 -9.73 -15.90
C GLY A 115 13.70 -10.29 -14.62
N HIS A 116 14.32 -9.44 -13.81
CA HIS A 116 15.04 -9.89 -12.62
C HIS A 116 14.13 -10.09 -11.39
N ILE A 117 12.90 -9.58 -11.43
CA ILE A 117 11.94 -9.81 -10.34
C ILE A 117 10.55 -9.83 -10.94
N ARG A 118 9.78 -10.86 -10.63
CA ARG A 118 8.44 -11.02 -11.15
C ARG A 118 7.48 -11.33 -10.02
N ASP A 119 6.18 -11.19 -10.29
CA ASP A 119 5.16 -11.51 -9.31
C ASP A 119 5.28 -12.96 -8.84
N THR A 120 5.64 -13.88 -9.74
CA THR A 120 5.80 -15.30 -9.34
C THR A 120 6.92 -15.48 -8.34
N ASP A 121 7.99 -14.69 -8.45
CA ASP A 121 9.08 -14.75 -7.47
C ASP A 121 8.60 -14.29 -6.11
N VAL A 122 7.82 -13.21 -6.08
CA VAL A 122 7.28 -12.66 -4.83
C VAL A 122 6.30 -13.64 -4.21
N ILE A 123 5.44 -14.26 -5.01
CA ILE A 123 4.46 -15.22 -4.52
C ILE A 123 5.15 -16.44 -3.92
N ALA A 124 6.20 -16.94 -4.59
CA ALA A 124 6.94 -18.09 -4.08
C ALA A 124 7.62 -17.78 -2.76
N ALA A 125 8.23 -16.59 -2.65
CA ALA A 125 8.86 -16.18 -1.41
C ALA A 125 7.84 -15.99 -0.29
N ALA A 126 6.66 -15.48 -0.63
CA ALA A 126 5.60 -15.30 0.34
C ALA A 126 5.16 -16.63 0.91
N LYS A 127 5.02 -17.64 0.05
CA LYS A 127 4.65 -18.97 0.49
C LYS A 127 5.69 -19.51 1.48
N GLY A 128 6.97 -19.31 1.16
CA GLY A 128 8.04 -19.74 2.05
C GLY A 128 8.02 -18.99 3.39
N ALA A 129 7.44 -17.82 3.42
CA ALA A 129 7.31 -17.02 4.64
C ALA A 129 6.01 -17.30 5.39
N GLY A 130 5.17 -18.20 4.87
CA GLY A 130 3.89 -18.51 5.50
C GLY A 130 2.78 -17.57 5.14
N LEU A 131 2.92 -16.85 4.03
CA LEU A 131 1.93 -15.88 3.57
C LEU A 131 1.30 -16.35 2.25
N VAL A 132 0.13 -15.80 1.94
CA VAL A 132 -0.53 -16.04 0.65
C VAL A 132 -0.87 -14.71 0.03
N ASP A 133 -0.80 -14.66 -1.30
CA ASP A 133 -1.19 -13.48 -2.04
C ASP A 133 -2.71 -13.47 -2.17
N ASN A 134 -3.32 -12.30 -2.01
CA ASN A 134 -4.76 -12.22 -2.16
C ASN A 134 -5.25 -11.00 -2.91
N LYS A 135 -4.38 -10.11 -3.33
CA LYS A 135 -4.78 -8.94 -4.07
C LYS A 135 -3.58 -8.32 -4.78
N VAL A 136 -3.81 -7.81 -5.97
CA VAL A 136 -2.77 -7.10 -6.71
C VAL A 136 -3.30 -5.71 -7.01
N CYS A 137 -2.41 -4.72 -7.00
CA CYS A 137 -2.79 -3.33 -7.20
C CYS A 137 -1.67 -2.61 -7.96
N LYS A 138 -2.06 -1.74 -8.88
CA LYS A 138 -1.09 -0.87 -9.53
C LYS A 138 -0.63 0.15 -8.48
N PHE A 139 0.65 0.16 -8.18
CA PHE A 139 1.19 1.08 -7.19
C PHE A 139 1.59 2.41 -7.82
N SER A 140 2.29 2.36 -8.95
CA SER A 140 2.70 3.53 -9.69
C SER A 140 2.89 3.13 -11.15
N GLU A 141 3.40 4.04 -11.96
CA GLU A 141 3.65 3.73 -13.36
C GLU A 141 4.71 2.64 -13.50
N THR A 142 5.60 2.53 -12.56
CA THR A 142 6.72 1.60 -12.63
C THR A 142 6.63 0.41 -11.69
N HIS A 143 5.73 0.45 -10.73
CA HIS A 143 5.68 -0.58 -9.69
C HIS A 143 4.29 -1.16 -9.49
N THR A 144 4.26 -2.41 -9.07
CA THR A 144 3.04 -3.14 -8.72
C THR A 144 3.12 -3.50 -7.23
N ALA A 145 1.99 -3.51 -6.56
CA ALA A 145 1.90 -3.93 -5.16
C ALA A 145 1.09 -5.21 -5.08
N LEU A 146 1.63 -6.17 -4.35
CA LEU A 146 0.99 -7.48 -4.15
C LEU A 146 0.72 -7.66 -2.66
N ARG A 147 -0.53 -7.90 -2.31
CA ARG A 147 -0.92 -8.03 -0.91
C ARG A 147 -0.73 -9.47 -0.44
N LEU A 148 0.09 -9.63 0.57
CA LEU A 148 0.44 -10.93 1.13
C LEU A 148 -0.06 -10.99 2.56
N CYS A 149 -0.89 -11.96 2.87
CA CYS A 149 -1.49 -12.03 4.20
C CYS A 149 -1.34 -13.42 4.80
N ILE A 150 -1.57 -13.50 6.11
CA ILE A 150 -1.53 -14.77 6.82
C ILE A 150 -2.77 -15.56 6.45
N PRO A 151 -2.64 -16.83 6.02
CA PRO A 151 -3.82 -17.63 5.65
C PRO A 151 -4.79 -17.74 6.80
N VAL A 152 -6.08 -17.74 6.48
CA VAL A 152 -7.13 -17.82 7.50
C VAL A 152 -6.90 -19.01 8.44
N ALA A 153 -6.48 -20.12 7.90
CA ALA A 153 -6.26 -21.33 8.70
C ALA A 153 -5.15 -21.18 9.74
N LYS A 154 -4.29 -20.17 9.58
CA LYS A 154 -3.17 -19.94 10.50
C LYS A 154 -3.37 -18.76 11.43
N ARG A 155 -4.52 -18.14 11.38
CA ARG A 155 -4.81 -16.98 12.22
C ARG A 155 -5.30 -17.35 13.63
#